data_3bdda0e1d077b22c37248bb6187c4140
#
_entry.id   3bdda0e1d077b22c37248bb6187c4140
#
_cell.length_a   1.000
_cell.length_b   1.000
_cell.length_c   1.000
_cell.angle_alpha   90.00
_cell.angle_beta   90.00
_cell.angle_gamma   90.00
#
_symmetry.space_group_name_H-M   'P 1'
#
loop_
_entity.id
_entity.type
_entity.pdbx_description
1 polymer ?
#
loop_
_entity_poly.entity_id
_entity_poly.type
_entity_poly.pdbx_seq_one_letter_code
_entity_poly.pdbx_strand_id
1 'polypeptide(L)'
;MFFSSPKDKFVFDVSHQSYPHKILTGRKNGYISDEHFSEDSGYTNPEESEHDFFNVGHTSTSVSLATGLAKARDIKGDKENIIAIIGDGSLSGGEALEGLNVAGSEINSNLIIIVNDNEQSIAEVHGGMYKNLAELRETGGTASNNLFKAFGLDYIYEENGNDIASLISLFRKVKDTDHPIVVHIHTGI
;
A
#
# COMPACT_ATOMS: atom_id res chain seq x y z
N MET A 1 -18.71 2.36 -1.57
CA MET A 1 -17.33 2.55 -1.04
C MET A 1 -16.88 1.21 -0.49
N PHE A 2 -15.66 0.76 -0.82
CA PHE A 2 -15.16 -0.55 -0.35
C PHE A 2 -14.59 -0.45 1.04
N PHE A 3 -13.77 0.55 1.28
CA PHE A 3 -13.12 0.84 2.54
C PHE A 3 -13.66 2.15 3.11
N SER A 4 -13.67 2.27 4.42
CA SER A 4 -14.29 3.41 5.12
C SER A 4 -13.30 4.01 6.12
N SER A 5 -12.50 4.99 5.67
CA SER A 5 -11.60 5.75 6.55
C SER A 5 -12.41 6.72 7.45
N PRO A 6 -12.06 6.91 8.73
CA PRO A 6 -10.85 6.43 9.41
C PRO A 6 -11.00 5.03 10.03
N LYS A 7 -12.15 4.36 9.89
CA LYS A 7 -12.33 3.00 10.42
C LYS A 7 -11.30 2.04 9.81
N ASP A 8 -11.35 1.87 8.47
CA ASP A 8 -10.29 1.17 7.75
C ASP A 8 -9.07 2.08 7.65
N LYS A 9 -7.88 1.55 7.93
CA LYS A 9 -6.66 2.34 8.09
C LYS A 9 -5.77 2.24 6.86
N PHE A 10 -5.40 3.38 6.31
CA PHE A 10 -4.50 3.49 5.16
C PHE A 10 -3.14 4.01 5.62
N VAL A 11 -2.08 3.35 5.15
CA VAL A 11 -0.70 3.78 5.35
C VAL A 11 -0.04 3.92 3.99
N PHE A 12 0.31 5.15 3.64
CA PHE A 12 0.96 5.48 2.37
C PHE A 12 2.47 5.54 2.54
N ASP A 13 3.20 4.93 1.61
CA ASP A 13 4.66 5.07 1.57
C ASP A 13 5.04 6.42 0.98
N VAL A 14 6.05 7.08 1.54
CA VAL A 14 6.56 8.41 1.14
C VAL A 14 5.50 9.51 1.25
N SER A 15 4.26 9.25 0.97
CA SER A 15 3.07 10.11 0.91
C SER A 15 2.73 10.73 -0.46
N HIS A 16 3.57 10.65 -1.48
CA HIS A 16 3.23 11.20 -2.81
C HIS A 16 1.98 10.55 -3.44
N GLN A 17 1.63 9.33 -3.07
CA GLN A 17 0.40 8.64 -3.49
C GLN A 17 -0.81 9.02 -2.64
N SER A 18 -0.65 9.81 -1.59
CA SER A 18 -1.73 10.16 -0.64
C SER A 18 -2.59 11.34 -1.06
N TYR A 19 -2.23 12.10 -2.10
CA TYR A 19 -2.97 13.32 -2.48
C TYR A 19 -4.46 13.09 -2.77
N PRO A 20 -4.87 12.05 -3.53
CA PRO A 20 -6.29 11.76 -3.69
C PRO A 20 -6.98 11.44 -2.36
N HIS A 21 -6.31 10.72 -1.45
CA HIS A 21 -6.83 10.44 -0.11
C HIS A 21 -7.02 11.74 0.68
N LYS A 22 -6.03 12.63 0.69
CA LYS A 22 -6.12 13.93 1.38
C LYS A 22 -7.27 14.77 0.82
N ILE A 23 -7.43 14.83 -0.49
CA ILE A 23 -8.53 15.55 -1.16
C ILE A 23 -9.89 14.96 -0.75
N LEU A 24 -10.04 13.64 -0.77
CA LEU A 24 -11.29 12.93 -0.44
C LEU A 24 -11.64 13.00 1.05
N THR A 25 -10.65 13.23 1.91
CA THR A 25 -10.82 13.33 3.37
C THR A 25 -10.86 14.79 3.87
N GLY A 26 -11.20 15.73 2.99
CA GLY A 26 -11.57 17.10 3.36
C GLY A 26 -10.49 18.17 3.11
N ARG A 27 -9.28 17.78 2.71
CA ARG A 27 -8.13 18.68 2.51
C ARG A 27 -7.96 19.19 1.08
N LYS A 28 -9.04 19.23 0.33
CA LYS A 28 -9.05 19.65 -1.08
C LYS A 28 -8.49 21.05 -1.28
N ASN A 29 -8.86 21.98 -0.39
CA ASN A 29 -8.54 23.40 -0.55
C ASN A 29 -7.02 23.67 -0.55
N GLY A 30 -6.25 22.95 0.24
CA GLY A 30 -4.79 23.05 0.25
C GLY A 30 -4.11 22.70 -1.09
N TYR A 31 -4.84 22.07 -2.02
CA TYR A 31 -4.31 21.67 -3.33
C TYR A 31 -4.84 22.50 -4.51
N ILE A 32 -5.94 23.24 -4.32
CA ILE A 32 -6.62 23.94 -5.43
C ILE A 32 -6.77 25.42 -5.23
N SER A 33 -6.40 25.97 -4.06
CA SER A 33 -6.54 27.37 -3.71
C SER A 33 -5.24 27.94 -3.16
N ASP A 34 -4.74 29.00 -3.79
CA ASP A 34 -3.52 29.68 -3.34
C ASP A 34 -3.67 30.24 -1.90
N GLU A 35 -4.88 30.62 -1.50
CA GLU A 35 -5.19 31.11 -0.16
C GLU A 35 -4.95 30.03 0.92
N HIS A 36 -5.20 28.76 0.58
CA HIS A 36 -5.14 27.62 1.51
C HIS A 36 -3.90 26.74 1.30
N PHE A 37 -2.99 27.09 0.39
CA PHE A 37 -1.86 26.25 -0.01
C PHE A 37 -0.95 25.83 1.16
N SER A 38 -0.88 26.62 2.21
CA SER A 38 -0.03 26.35 3.38
C SER A 38 -0.75 25.62 4.53
N GLU A 39 -2.04 25.30 4.37
CA GLU A 39 -2.82 24.67 5.44
C GLU A 39 -2.56 23.18 5.55
N ASP A 40 -2.18 22.54 4.44
CA ASP A 40 -1.91 21.12 4.37
C ASP A 40 -0.47 20.84 3.91
N SER A 41 0.18 19.88 4.54
CA SER A 41 1.49 19.42 4.09
C SER A 41 1.38 18.45 2.90
N GLY A 42 2.50 18.21 2.20
CA GLY A 42 2.58 17.19 1.15
C GLY A 42 2.63 15.75 1.69
N TYR A 43 2.56 15.56 3.00
CA TYR A 43 2.71 14.27 3.69
C TYR A 43 1.44 13.91 4.43
N THR A 44 1.25 12.61 4.74
CA THR A 44 0.23 12.21 5.70
C THR A 44 0.62 12.74 7.08
N ASN A 45 -0.36 13.30 7.80
CA ASN A 45 -0.12 13.95 9.09
C ASN A 45 -1.34 13.81 10.01
N PRO A 46 -1.23 13.07 11.13
CA PRO A 46 -2.30 12.93 12.11
C PRO A 46 -2.78 14.24 12.75
N GLU A 47 -1.95 15.30 12.74
CA GLU A 47 -2.36 16.61 13.24
C GLU A 47 -3.28 17.36 12.26
N GLU A 48 -3.26 16.99 10.98
CA GLU A 48 -4.15 17.55 9.95
C GLU A 48 -5.49 16.82 9.88
N SER A 49 -5.51 15.51 10.12
CA SER A 49 -6.71 14.69 9.90
C SER A 49 -6.70 13.38 10.67
N GLU A 50 -7.84 12.99 11.23
CA GLU A 50 -8.06 11.67 11.83
C GLU A 50 -7.96 10.50 10.83
N HIS A 51 -7.94 10.80 9.54
CA HIS A 51 -7.76 9.82 8.47
C HIS A 51 -6.30 9.42 8.24
N ASP A 52 -5.35 10.15 8.80
CA ASP A 52 -3.92 9.88 8.72
C ASP A 52 -3.43 9.32 10.07
N PHE A 53 -2.65 8.25 10.03
CA PHE A 53 -2.22 7.54 11.26
C PHE A 53 -0.75 7.78 11.60
N PHE A 54 0.04 8.23 10.63
CA PHE A 54 1.48 8.48 10.77
C PHE A 54 1.92 9.70 9.97
N ASN A 55 2.95 10.37 10.46
CA ASN A 55 3.74 11.30 9.67
C ASN A 55 4.71 10.49 8.81
N VAL A 56 4.40 10.33 7.52
CA VAL A 56 5.22 9.54 6.60
C VAL A 56 5.80 10.43 5.52
N GLY A 57 7.12 10.44 5.41
CA GLY A 57 7.86 11.12 4.34
C GLY A 57 9.04 10.30 3.85
N HIS A 58 9.42 9.26 4.59
CA HIS A 58 10.51 8.37 4.25
C HIS A 58 10.02 7.15 3.45
N THR A 59 10.84 6.68 2.51
CA THR A 59 10.58 5.46 1.72
C THR A 59 10.63 4.21 2.57
N SER A 60 9.95 3.15 2.12
CA SER A 60 10.04 1.77 2.65
C SER A 60 9.39 1.53 4.01
N THR A 61 8.65 2.50 4.57
CA THR A 61 8.14 2.42 5.95
C THR A 61 6.72 1.91 6.06
N SER A 62 5.90 2.03 5.00
CA SER A 62 4.45 1.79 5.08
C SER A 62 4.09 0.36 5.46
N VAL A 63 4.81 -0.63 4.97
CA VAL A 63 4.53 -2.06 5.25
C VAL A 63 4.75 -2.36 6.73
N SER A 64 5.87 -1.92 7.31
CA SER A 64 6.17 -2.11 8.74
C SER A 64 5.16 -1.39 9.63
N LEU A 65 4.78 -0.14 9.30
CA LEU A 65 3.79 0.63 10.03
C LEU A 65 2.40 -0.04 9.98
N ALA A 66 1.97 -0.50 8.80
CA ALA A 66 0.70 -1.20 8.63
C ALA A 66 0.69 -2.56 9.36
N THR A 67 1.81 -3.29 9.36
CA THR A 67 1.97 -4.53 10.12
C THR A 67 1.81 -4.27 11.62
N GLY A 68 2.39 -3.18 12.13
CA GLY A 68 2.20 -2.75 13.52
C GLY A 68 0.74 -2.43 13.86
N LEU A 69 0.03 -1.73 12.95
CA LEU A 69 -1.42 -1.46 13.12
C LEU A 69 -2.24 -2.77 13.10
N ALA A 70 -1.94 -3.70 12.21
CA ALA A 70 -2.63 -4.98 12.14
C ALA A 70 -2.44 -5.78 13.44
N LYS A 71 -1.22 -5.83 13.95
CA LYS A 71 -0.91 -6.47 15.25
C LYS A 71 -1.66 -5.81 16.42
N ALA A 72 -1.68 -4.48 16.46
CA ALA A 72 -2.39 -3.73 17.49
C ALA A 72 -3.91 -3.95 17.42
N ARG A 73 -4.49 -3.96 16.21
CA ARG A 73 -5.90 -4.30 15.98
C ARG A 73 -6.23 -5.69 16.50
N ASP A 74 -5.40 -6.68 16.18
CA ASP A 74 -5.63 -8.09 16.58
C ASP A 74 -5.59 -8.25 18.11
N ILE A 75 -4.66 -7.57 18.78
CA ILE A 75 -4.59 -7.55 20.26
C ILE A 75 -5.85 -6.95 20.87
N LYS A 76 -6.43 -5.92 20.24
CA LYS A 76 -7.69 -5.30 20.68
C LYS A 76 -8.92 -6.12 20.35
N GLY A 77 -8.84 -7.09 19.43
CA GLY A 77 -9.94 -7.87 18.91
C GLY A 77 -10.82 -7.15 17.90
N ASP A 78 -10.34 -6.02 17.37
CA ASP A 78 -11.00 -5.25 16.30
C ASP A 78 -10.87 -5.96 14.94
N LYS A 79 -11.63 -5.50 13.91
CA LYS A 79 -11.77 -6.21 12.62
C LYS A 79 -11.65 -5.31 11.39
N GLU A 80 -11.26 -4.04 11.56
CA GLU A 80 -11.09 -3.13 10.44
C GLU A 80 -9.99 -3.60 9.47
N ASN A 81 -10.11 -3.19 8.20
CA ASN A 81 -9.07 -3.43 7.23
C ASN A 81 -7.85 -2.53 7.49
N ILE A 82 -6.68 -3.10 7.36
CA ILE A 82 -5.41 -2.36 7.39
C ILE A 82 -4.79 -2.45 5.99
N ILE A 83 -4.51 -1.31 5.39
CA ILE A 83 -4.06 -1.21 4.01
C ILE A 83 -2.74 -0.42 3.95
N ALA A 84 -1.67 -1.06 3.49
CA ALA A 84 -0.43 -0.40 3.10
C ALA A 84 -0.43 -0.11 1.60
N ILE A 85 0.07 1.04 1.19
CA ILE A 85 0.26 1.40 -0.23
C ILE A 85 1.72 1.77 -0.41
N ILE A 86 2.43 1.02 -1.26
CA ILE A 86 3.86 1.18 -1.50
C ILE A 86 4.16 1.09 -3.00
N GLY A 87 5.03 1.97 -3.50
CA GLY A 87 5.56 1.87 -4.85
C GLY A 87 6.67 0.83 -4.97
N ASP A 88 6.88 0.30 -6.16
CA ASP A 88 7.94 -0.66 -6.47
C ASP A 88 9.34 -0.14 -6.11
N GLY A 89 9.61 1.15 -6.35
CA GLY A 89 10.88 1.78 -5.95
C GLY A 89 11.12 1.74 -4.44
N SER A 90 10.10 2.03 -3.64
CA SER A 90 10.17 2.01 -2.17
C SER A 90 10.23 0.58 -1.61
N LEU A 91 9.65 -0.38 -2.31
CA LEU A 91 9.62 -1.79 -1.91
C LEU A 91 11.03 -2.40 -1.79
N SER A 92 12.02 -1.85 -2.50
CA SER A 92 13.41 -2.33 -2.44
C SER A 92 14.16 -1.99 -1.14
N GLY A 93 13.59 -1.17 -0.29
CA GLY A 93 14.20 -0.81 0.99
C GLY A 93 14.19 -1.96 2.00
N GLY A 94 15.25 -2.09 2.79
CA GLY A 94 15.38 -3.17 3.77
C GLY A 94 14.25 -3.21 4.80
N GLU A 95 13.73 -2.05 5.20
CA GLU A 95 12.62 -1.97 6.14
C GLU A 95 11.32 -2.53 5.56
N ALA A 96 11.03 -2.28 4.27
CA ALA A 96 9.87 -2.86 3.60
C ALA A 96 9.99 -4.39 3.51
N LEU A 97 11.19 -4.91 3.19
CA LEU A 97 11.44 -6.35 3.14
C LEU A 97 11.28 -7.02 4.51
N GLU A 98 11.76 -6.39 5.57
CA GLU A 98 11.54 -6.88 6.93
C GLU A 98 10.06 -6.79 7.33
N GLY A 99 9.37 -5.71 6.92
CA GLY A 99 7.92 -5.60 7.10
C GLY A 99 7.15 -6.75 6.44
N LEU A 100 7.51 -7.14 5.21
CA LEU A 100 6.92 -8.29 4.52
C LEU A 100 7.22 -9.61 5.24
N ASN A 101 8.47 -9.79 5.71
CA ASN A 101 8.88 -10.96 6.47
C ASN A 101 8.05 -11.13 7.76
N VAL A 102 7.89 -10.05 8.53
CA VAL A 102 7.07 -10.07 9.76
C VAL A 102 5.59 -10.23 9.44
N ALA A 103 5.07 -9.57 8.40
CA ALA A 103 3.67 -9.70 7.99
C ALA A 103 3.32 -11.15 7.65
N GLY A 104 4.16 -11.84 6.87
CA GLY A 104 3.90 -13.21 6.45
C GLY A 104 4.08 -14.26 7.55
N SER A 105 4.83 -13.96 8.63
CA SER A 105 5.10 -14.90 9.71
C SER A 105 4.25 -14.66 10.97
N GLU A 106 3.88 -13.40 11.26
CA GLU A 106 3.31 -13.00 12.54
C GLU A 106 1.85 -12.52 12.47
N ILE A 107 1.36 -12.18 11.28
CA ILE A 107 -0.02 -11.73 11.07
C ILE A 107 -0.83 -12.89 10.50
N ASN A 108 -1.94 -13.24 11.15
CA ASN A 108 -2.90 -14.25 10.72
C ASN A 108 -4.30 -13.64 10.59
N SER A 109 -4.37 -12.45 10.03
CA SER A 109 -5.58 -11.65 9.95
C SER A 109 -5.49 -10.68 8.78
N ASN A 110 -6.49 -9.82 8.60
CA ASN A 110 -6.54 -8.85 7.52
C ASN A 110 -5.34 -7.90 7.51
N LEU A 111 -4.56 -7.94 6.43
CA LEU A 111 -3.58 -6.93 6.06
C LEU A 111 -3.46 -6.94 4.54
N ILE A 112 -3.78 -5.83 3.89
CA ILE A 112 -3.72 -5.68 2.44
C ILE A 112 -2.52 -4.80 2.10
N ILE A 113 -1.56 -5.34 1.36
CA ILE A 113 -0.36 -4.62 0.93
C ILE A 113 -0.47 -4.38 -0.57
N ILE A 114 -0.75 -3.14 -0.96
CA ILE A 114 -0.86 -2.74 -2.36
C ILE A 114 0.52 -2.32 -2.85
N VAL A 115 1.08 -3.09 -3.78
CA VAL A 115 2.30 -2.74 -4.51
C VAL A 115 1.88 -2.08 -5.81
N ASN A 116 2.09 -0.77 -5.90
CA ASN A 116 1.87 0.00 -7.11
C ASN A 116 3.15 -0.03 -7.94
N ASP A 117 3.17 -0.86 -8.96
CA ASP A 117 4.32 -1.11 -9.83
C ASP A 117 4.12 -0.41 -11.17
N ASN A 118 4.89 0.64 -11.41
CA ASN A 118 4.93 1.36 -12.68
C ASN A 118 6.27 1.18 -13.41
N GLU A 119 7.08 0.21 -12.99
CA GLU A 119 8.41 -0.12 -13.52
C GLU A 119 9.44 1.01 -13.38
N GLN A 120 9.14 2.05 -12.62
CA GLN A 120 10.01 3.22 -12.51
C GLN A 120 10.24 3.65 -11.07
N SER A 121 11.47 4.08 -10.84
CA SER A 121 11.83 4.99 -9.76
C SER A 121 12.43 6.27 -10.35
N ILE A 122 13.02 7.14 -9.53
CA ILE A 122 13.73 8.34 -10.01
C ILE A 122 14.87 7.98 -10.98
N ALA A 123 15.48 6.80 -10.80
CA ALA A 123 16.50 6.23 -11.68
C ALA A 123 16.11 4.81 -12.09
N GLU A 124 16.85 4.25 -13.07
CA GLU A 124 16.67 2.85 -13.46
C GLU A 124 16.82 1.93 -12.25
N VAL A 125 15.89 0.99 -12.13
CA VAL A 125 15.85 0.04 -11.03
C VAL A 125 16.69 -1.19 -11.33
N HIS A 126 17.49 -1.63 -10.36
CA HIS A 126 18.37 -2.80 -10.48
C HIS A 126 18.21 -3.71 -9.27
N GLY A 127 18.36 -5.01 -9.47
CA GLY A 127 18.37 -6.00 -8.39
C GLY A 127 17.45 -7.17 -8.61
N GLY A 128 17.58 -8.16 -7.74
CA GLY A 128 16.81 -9.41 -7.82
C GLY A 128 15.31 -9.22 -7.63
N MET A 129 14.93 -8.29 -6.77
CA MET A 129 13.52 -7.99 -6.53
C MET A 129 12.82 -7.47 -7.80
N TYR A 130 13.42 -6.51 -8.49
CA TYR A 130 12.83 -5.97 -9.73
C TYR A 130 12.76 -7.00 -10.86
N LYS A 131 13.76 -7.91 -10.93
CA LYS A 131 13.68 -9.06 -11.85
C LYS A 131 12.50 -9.97 -11.50
N ASN A 132 12.23 -10.17 -10.23
CA ASN A 132 11.07 -10.95 -9.80
C ASN A 132 9.75 -10.24 -10.08
N LEU A 133 9.64 -8.92 -9.84
CA LEU A 133 8.46 -8.15 -10.22
C LEU A 133 8.22 -8.21 -11.74
N ALA A 134 9.26 -8.07 -12.56
CA ALA A 134 9.15 -8.22 -14.02
C ALA A 134 8.65 -9.62 -14.42
N GLU A 135 9.22 -10.68 -13.87
CA GLU A 135 8.76 -12.06 -14.10
C GLU A 135 7.29 -12.25 -13.70
N LEU A 136 6.87 -11.65 -12.60
CA LEU A 136 5.48 -11.70 -12.13
C LEU A 136 4.54 -10.95 -13.09
N ARG A 137 4.94 -9.79 -13.62
CA ARG A 137 4.16 -9.07 -14.65
C ARG A 137 4.06 -9.87 -15.94
N GLU A 138 5.18 -10.34 -16.48
CA GLU A 138 5.24 -11.12 -17.72
C GLU A 138 4.40 -12.40 -17.69
N THR A 139 4.25 -13.00 -16.51
CA THR A 139 3.48 -14.23 -16.31
C THR A 139 2.06 -14.00 -15.79
N GLY A 140 1.59 -12.75 -15.72
CA GLY A 140 0.29 -12.43 -15.13
C GLY A 140 0.15 -12.91 -13.69
N GLY A 141 1.25 -12.84 -12.92
CA GLY A 141 1.30 -13.22 -11.51
C GLY A 141 1.42 -14.72 -11.22
N THR A 142 1.61 -15.56 -12.27
CA THR A 142 1.60 -17.04 -12.11
C THR A 142 2.97 -17.65 -11.94
N ALA A 143 4.07 -16.87 -12.02
CA ALA A 143 5.41 -17.38 -11.83
C ALA A 143 5.56 -18.14 -10.51
N SER A 144 6.25 -19.27 -10.55
CA SER A 144 6.55 -20.08 -9.34
C SER A 144 7.55 -19.39 -8.42
N ASN A 145 8.45 -18.61 -9.00
CA ASN A 145 9.37 -17.74 -8.25
C ASN A 145 8.62 -16.46 -7.86
N ASN A 146 8.15 -16.39 -6.63
CA ASN A 146 7.37 -15.27 -6.13
C ASN A 146 7.85 -14.90 -4.72
N LEU A 147 8.51 -13.75 -4.63
CA LEU A 147 9.09 -13.21 -3.40
C LEU A 147 8.05 -13.11 -2.27
N PHE A 148 6.85 -12.65 -2.58
CA PHE A 148 5.79 -12.46 -1.59
C PHE A 148 5.31 -13.79 -1.01
N LYS A 149 5.12 -14.78 -1.86
CA LYS A 149 4.77 -16.15 -1.43
C LYS A 149 5.89 -16.81 -0.62
N ALA A 150 7.15 -16.47 -0.92
CA ALA A 150 8.29 -16.96 -0.15
C ALA A 150 8.30 -16.44 1.29
N PHE A 151 7.71 -15.26 1.54
CA PHE A 151 7.48 -14.73 2.89
C PHE A 151 6.22 -15.29 3.57
N GLY A 152 5.42 -16.11 2.89
CA GLY A 152 4.18 -16.67 3.45
C GLY A 152 2.94 -15.80 3.22
N LEU A 153 3.02 -14.81 2.33
CA LEU A 153 1.91 -13.92 2.00
C LEU A 153 1.05 -14.50 0.86
N ASP A 154 -0.24 -14.29 0.92
CA ASP A 154 -1.10 -14.45 -0.24
C ASP A 154 -0.75 -13.40 -1.32
N TYR A 155 -1.04 -13.73 -2.58
CA TYR A 155 -0.65 -12.86 -3.69
C TYR A 155 -1.70 -12.87 -4.80
N ILE A 156 -2.02 -11.70 -5.29
CA ILE A 156 -2.85 -11.47 -6.47
C ILE A 156 -2.25 -10.38 -7.35
N TYR A 157 -2.33 -10.57 -8.67
CA TYR A 157 -1.83 -9.62 -9.67
C TYR A 157 -2.98 -8.99 -10.47
N GLU A 158 -2.85 -7.70 -10.79
CA GLU A 158 -3.75 -6.96 -11.67
C GLU A 158 -2.95 -6.17 -12.69
N GLU A 159 -3.10 -6.51 -13.96
CA GLU A 159 -2.43 -5.86 -15.09
C GLU A 159 -3.00 -4.46 -15.38
N ASN A 160 -4.32 -4.30 -15.21
CA ASN A 160 -5.02 -3.08 -15.61
C ASN A 160 -5.19 -2.11 -14.43
N GLY A 161 -4.08 -1.72 -13.79
CA GLY A 161 -4.07 -0.89 -12.60
C GLY A 161 -4.60 0.53 -12.78
N ASN A 162 -4.75 1.00 -14.02
CA ASN A 162 -5.38 2.27 -14.34
C ASN A 162 -6.87 2.13 -14.71
N ASP A 163 -7.41 0.89 -14.78
CA ASP A 163 -8.83 0.68 -15.04
C ASP A 163 -9.64 0.56 -13.74
N ILE A 164 -10.57 1.48 -13.55
CA ILE A 164 -11.42 1.53 -12.35
C ILE A 164 -12.28 0.27 -12.18
N ALA A 165 -12.77 -0.32 -13.27
CA ALA A 165 -13.63 -1.50 -13.20
C ALA A 165 -12.82 -2.73 -12.74
N SER A 166 -11.61 -2.90 -13.24
CA SER A 166 -10.66 -3.92 -12.82
C SER A 166 -10.31 -3.78 -11.33
N LEU A 167 -9.96 -2.56 -10.89
CA LEU A 167 -9.67 -2.28 -9.48
C LEU A 167 -10.87 -2.54 -8.56
N ILE A 168 -12.08 -2.17 -8.98
CA ILE A 168 -13.30 -2.47 -8.23
C ILE A 168 -13.49 -3.98 -8.07
N SER A 169 -13.29 -4.74 -9.15
CA SER A 169 -13.39 -6.21 -9.12
C SER A 169 -12.33 -6.82 -8.19
N LEU A 170 -11.11 -6.33 -8.28
CA LEU A 170 -9.98 -6.76 -7.46
C LEU A 170 -10.24 -6.52 -5.97
N PHE A 171 -10.59 -5.27 -5.59
CA PHE A 171 -10.82 -4.92 -4.18
C PHE A 171 -12.04 -5.62 -3.57
N ARG A 172 -13.03 -6.04 -4.37
CA ARG A 172 -14.12 -6.90 -3.89
C ARG A 172 -13.63 -8.28 -3.46
N LYS A 173 -12.57 -8.79 -4.07
CA LYS A 173 -12.01 -10.12 -3.75
C LYS A 173 -11.15 -10.09 -2.49
N VAL A 174 -10.45 -8.97 -2.25
CA VAL A 174 -9.47 -8.87 -1.17
C VAL A 174 -9.96 -8.13 0.07
N LYS A 175 -11.10 -7.42 -0.05
CA LYS A 175 -11.72 -6.77 1.11
C LYS A 175 -12.09 -7.83 2.16
N ASP A 176 -11.82 -7.50 3.42
CA ASP A 176 -12.11 -8.36 4.57
C ASP A 176 -11.42 -9.75 4.48
N THR A 177 -10.28 -9.85 3.79
CA THR A 177 -9.45 -11.05 3.82
C THR A 177 -9.09 -11.43 5.25
N ASP A 178 -8.91 -12.69 5.54
CA ASP A 178 -8.54 -13.21 6.86
C ASP A 178 -7.05 -13.56 6.98
N HIS A 179 -6.28 -13.24 5.95
CA HIS A 179 -4.85 -13.49 5.85
C HIS A 179 -4.14 -12.32 5.16
N PRO A 180 -2.85 -12.06 5.46
CA PRO A 180 -2.10 -11.01 4.76
C PRO A 180 -1.97 -11.30 3.28
N ILE A 181 -2.30 -10.32 2.45
CA ILE A 181 -2.27 -10.43 1.00
C ILE A 181 -1.52 -9.28 0.34
N VAL A 182 -0.67 -9.63 -0.63
CA VAL A 182 -0.07 -8.64 -1.54
C VAL A 182 -0.92 -8.53 -2.79
N VAL A 183 -1.33 -7.31 -3.06
CA VAL A 183 -2.06 -6.89 -4.26
C VAL A 183 -1.07 -6.15 -5.15
N HIS A 184 -0.51 -6.84 -6.13
CA HIS A 184 0.46 -6.27 -7.07
C HIS A 184 -0.30 -5.70 -8.27
N ILE A 185 -0.27 -4.38 -8.41
CA ILE A 185 -0.99 -3.64 -9.45
C ILE A 185 0.01 -3.04 -10.41
N HIS A 186 -0.09 -3.38 -11.70
CA HIS A 186 0.68 -2.75 -12.75
C HIS A 186 -0.02 -1.48 -13.22
N THR A 187 0.66 -0.34 -13.13
CA THR A 187 0.13 0.96 -13.56
C THR A 187 0.99 1.56 -14.66
N GLY A 188 0.36 2.15 -15.66
CA GLY A 188 1.03 3.01 -16.63
C GLY A 188 1.37 4.38 -16.03
N ILE A 189 2.32 5.08 -16.64
CA ILE A 189 2.71 6.46 -16.32
C ILE A 189 1.80 7.43 -17.05
#